data_9484beda98b5fd58dc7c39a9dd9a1d50
#
_entry.id   9484beda98b5fd58dc7c39a9dd9a1d50
#
_cell.length_a   1.000
_cell.length_b   1.000
_cell.length_c   1.000
_cell.angle_alpha   90.00
_cell.angle_beta   90.00
_cell.angle_gamma   90.00
#
_symmetry.space_group_name_H-M   'P 1'
#
loop_
_entity.id
_entity.type
_entity.pdbx_description
1 polymer ?
#
loop_
_entity_poly.entity_id
_entity_poly.type
_entity_poly.pdbx_seq_one_letter_code
_entity_poly.pdbx_strand_id
1 'polypeptide(L)'
;MLRKQIATQDSILPFQIEPYYLRGRFVRLSHVSNSILRRHQYPDCVAKLITEMLILAPCLSSSLKYDGVFTLQVSGQDPIKTLLVDVTSNGALRAYAAYDPKKIN
;
A
#
# COMPACT_ATOMS: atom_id res chain seq x y z
N MET A 1 -6.53 1.08 26.05
CA MET A 1 -6.19 -0.25 25.82
C MET A 1 -6.52 -0.77 24.44
N LEU A 2 -7.75 -0.95 24.13
CA LEU A 2 -8.18 -1.24 22.75
C LEU A 2 -7.65 -0.21 21.78
N ARG A 3 -7.62 1.02 22.21
CA ARG A 3 -7.19 2.13 21.41
C ARG A 3 -5.72 2.00 20.99
N LYS A 4 -4.85 1.54 21.88
CA LYS A 4 -3.45 1.30 21.58
C LYS A 4 -3.30 0.20 20.53
N GLN A 5 -4.03 -0.88 20.70
CA GLN A 5 -3.97 -2.00 19.77
C GLN A 5 -4.44 -1.59 18.39
N ILE A 6 -5.53 -0.82 18.32
CA ILE A 6 -6.05 -0.34 17.05
C ILE A 6 -5.04 0.58 16.38
N ALA A 7 -4.35 1.43 17.16
CA ALA A 7 -3.39 2.38 16.62
C ALA A 7 -2.16 1.70 16.05
N THR A 8 -1.81 0.50 16.52
CA THR A 8 -0.62 -0.21 16.07
C THR A 8 -0.92 -1.33 15.08
N GLN A 9 -2.17 -1.68 14.90
CA GLN A 9 -2.56 -2.76 14.00
C GLN A 9 -2.74 -2.26 12.59
N ASP A 10 -2.25 -3.06 11.63
CA ASP A 10 -2.59 -2.86 10.23
C ASP A 10 -3.99 -3.38 10.00
N SER A 11 -4.81 -2.60 9.32
CA SER A 11 -6.20 -2.99 9.14
C SER A 11 -6.82 -2.36 7.92
N ILE A 12 -7.84 -3.02 7.39
CA ILE A 12 -8.71 -2.52 6.33
C ILE A 12 -10.13 -2.62 6.86
N LEU A 13 -10.83 -1.50 6.89
CA LEU A 13 -12.18 -1.44 7.40
C LEU A 13 -13.12 -0.90 6.33
N PRO A 14 -14.04 -1.72 5.83
CA PRO A 14 -15.05 -1.20 4.90
C PRO A 14 -16.11 -0.41 5.66
N PHE A 15 -16.62 0.62 5.01
CA PHE A 15 -17.73 1.37 5.58
C PHE A 15 -18.68 1.80 4.48
N GLN A 16 -19.88 2.19 4.90
CA GLN A 16 -20.93 2.57 3.99
C GLN A 16 -21.72 3.72 4.61
N ILE A 17 -22.02 4.71 3.81
CA ILE A 17 -22.82 5.86 4.25
C ILE A 17 -24.13 5.84 3.50
N GLU A 18 -25.20 5.50 4.21
CA GLU A 18 -26.56 5.61 3.71
C GLU A 18 -27.13 6.92 4.22
N PRO A 19 -27.98 7.58 3.49
CA PRO A 19 -28.66 7.24 2.24
C PRO A 19 -27.92 7.62 0.96
N TYR A 20 -26.66 8.01 1.07
CA TYR A 20 -25.93 8.53 -0.07
C TYR A 20 -25.36 7.44 -0.97
N TYR A 21 -25.50 6.18 -0.62
CA TYR A 21 -24.98 5.04 -1.36
C TYR A 21 -23.47 5.09 -1.54
N LEU A 22 -22.79 5.70 -0.57
CA LEU A 22 -21.34 5.78 -0.58
C LEU A 22 -20.75 4.56 0.10
N ARG A 23 -19.72 4.00 -0.52
CA ARG A 23 -18.92 2.92 0.05
C ARG A 23 -17.49 3.37 0.13
N GLY A 24 -16.81 2.96 1.18
CA GLY A 24 -15.43 3.32 1.34
C GLY A 24 -14.65 2.26 2.08
N ARG A 25 -13.34 2.47 2.12
CA ARG A 25 -12.42 1.64 2.87
C ARG A 25 -11.54 2.53 3.72
N PHE A 26 -11.36 2.15 4.95
CA PHE A 26 -10.44 2.82 5.85
C PHE A 26 -9.23 1.91 6.05
N VAL A 27 -8.05 2.37 5.65
CA VAL A 27 -6.83 1.59 5.72
C VAL A 27 -5.87 2.23 6.71
N ARG A 28 -5.35 1.42 7.59
CA ARG A 28 -4.31 1.83 8.53
C ARG A 28 -3.14 0.89 8.38
N LEU A 29 -1.98 1.45 8.04
CA LEU A 29 -0.75 0.69 7.93
C LEU A 29 0.30 1.34 8.81
N SER A 30 0.98 0.55 9.62
CA SER A 30 2.10 1.03 10.42
C SER A 30 3.23 0.02 10.40
N HIS A 31 2.98 -1.16 10.93
CA HIS A 31 4.01 -2.19 11.02
C HIS A 31 4.47 -2.69 9.65
N VAL A 32 3.53 -3.02 8.79
CA VAL A 32 3.84 -3.56 7.45
C VAL A 32 4.58 -2.53 6.62
N SER A 33 4.07 -1.29 6.58
CA SER A 33 4.71 -0.25 5.77
C SER A 33 6.12 0.07 6.27
N ASN A 34 6.29 0.13 7.59
CA ASN A 34 7.61 0.38 8.16
C ASN A 34 8.59 -0.74 7.83
N SER A 35 8.15 -2.00 7.90
CA SER A 35 9.00 -3.13 7.56
C SER A 35 9.47 -3.06 6.12
N ILE A 36 8.59 -2.75 5.20
CA ILE A 36 8.91 -2.68 3.79
C ILE A 36 9.88 -1.53 3.52
N LEU A 37 9.61 -0.36 4.07
CA LEU A 37 10.45 0.82 3.82
C LEU A 37 11.85 0.65 4.40
N ARG A 38 11.97 0.05 5.57
CA ARG A 38 13.27 -0.20 6.19
C ARG A 38 14.11 -1.19 5.38
N ARG A 39 13.45 -2.20 4.85
CA ARG A 39 14.17 -3.25 4.12
C ARG A 39 14.87 -2.72 2.88
N HIS A 40 14.26 -1.80 2.19
CA HIS A 40 14.75 -1.33 0.91
C HIS A 40 15.50 0.00 0.96
N GLN A 41 15.32 0.77 2.01
CA GLN A 41 16.00 2.07 2.20
C GLN A 41 15.85 2.98 0.98
N TYR A 42 14.63 3.13 0.51
CA TYR A 42 14.33 3.96 -0.66
C TYR A 42 14.59 5.44 -0.38
N PRO A 43 14.97 6.23 -1.41
CA PRO A 43 14.98 7.68 -1.28
C PRO A 43 13.60 8.22 -0.89
N ASP A 44 13.56 9.39 -0.27
CA ASP A 44 12.31 9.92 0.29
C ASP A 44 11.18 10.02 -0.73
N CYS A 45 11.47 10.48 -1.96
CA CYS A 45 10.42 10.60 -2.97
C CYS A 45 9.88 9.24 -3.40
N VAL A 46 10.74 8.23 -3.50
CA VAL A 46 10.32 6.86 -3.82
C VAL A 46 9.54 6.27 -2.65
N ALA A 47 10.04 6.46 -1.44
CA ALA A 47 9.36 5.97 -0.23
C ALA A 47 7.95 6.55 -0.11
N LYS A 48 7.78 7.82 -0.44
CA LYS A 48 6.46 8.46 -0.39
C LYS A 48 5.50 7.83 -1.37
N LEU A 49 5.95 7.60 -2.60
CA LEU A 49 5.09 6.98 -3.62
C LEU A 49 4.76 5.54 -3.27
N ILE A 50 5.72 4.77 -2.77
CA ILE A 50 5.48 3.41 -2.33
C ILE A 50 4.48 3.38 -1.18
N THR A 51 4.58 4.33 -0.24
CA THR A 51 3.64 4.42 0.88
C THR A 51 2.23 4.66 0.38
N GLU A 52 2.06 5.55 -0.59
CA GLU A 52 0.75 5.81 -1.17
C GLU A 52 0.19 4.56 -1.84
N MET A 53 1.02 3.81 -2.56
CA MET A 53 0.60 2.58 -3.21
C MET A 53 0.28 1.48 -2.21
N LEU A 54 1.02 1.42 -1.10
CA LEU A 54 0.75 0.45 -0.03
C LEU A 54 -0.61 0.68 0.61
N ILE A 55 -1.08 1.91 0.62
CA ILE A 55 -2.42 2.24 1.11
C ILE A 55 -3.47 1.94 0.04
N LEU A 56 -3.19 2.31 -1.19
CA LEU A 56 -4.15 2.17 -2.28
C LEU A 56 -4.40 0.71 -2.66
N ALA A 57 -3.36 -0.11 -2.73
CA ALA A 57 -3.49 -1.49 -3.18
C ALA A 57 -4.43 -2.32 -2.30
N PRO A 58 -4.32 -2.28 -0.95
CA PRO A 58 -5.29 -2.99 -0.12
C PRO A 58 -6.71 -2.46 -0.26
N CYS A 59 -6.88 -1.15 -0.47
CA CYS A 59 -8.20 -0.58 -0.69
C CYS A 59 -8.84 -1.18 -1.94
N LEU A 60 -8.09 -1.27 -3.02
CA LEU A 60 -8.58 -1.82 -4.27
C LEU A 60 -8.82 -3.32 -4.17
N SER A 61 -7.85 -4.05 -3.64
CA SER A 61 -7.92 -5.51 -3.59
C SER A 61 -9.02 -6.00 -2.67
N SER A 62 -9.32 -5.26 -1.60
CA SER A 62 -10.35 -5.69 -0.64
C SER A 62 -11.75 -5.66 -1.24
N SER A 63 -11.95 -4.97 -2.37
CA SER A 63 -13.23 -4.95 -3.07
C SER A 63 -13.38 -6.11 -4.04
N LEU A 64 -12.33 -6.88 -4.24
CA LEU A 64 -12.30 -7.95 -5.23
C LEU A 64 -12.26 -9.31 -4.55
N LYS A 65 -12.90 -10.28 -5.19
CA LYS A 65 -12.76 -11.67 -4.77
C LYS A 65 -11.70 -12.32 -5.66
N TYR A 66 -10.60 -12.71 -5.04
CA TYR A 66 -9.53 -13.37 -5.77
C TYR A 66 -8.82 -14.36 -4.87
N ASP A 67 -8.17 -15.32 -5.51
CA ASP A 67 -7.33 -16.28 -4.82
C ASP A 67 -5.94 -16.18 -5.45
N GLY A 68 -4.98 -15.74 -4.66
CA GLY A 68 -3.63 -15.53 -5.15
C GLY A 68 -3.11 -14.13 -4.85
N VAL A 69 -2.67 -13.43 -5.88
CA VAL A 69 -1.98 -12.15 -5.72
C VAL A 69 -2.65 -11.08 -6.57
N PHE A 70 -2.98 -9.96 -5.92
CA PHE A 70 -3.39 -8.74 -6.60
C PHE A 70 -2.16 -7.85 -6.74
N THR A 71 -1.85 -7.42 -7.95
CA THR A 71 -0.69 -6.58 -8.22
C THR A 71 -1.14 -5.22 -8.73
N LEU A 72 -0.65 -4.17 -8.06
CA LEU A 72 -0.80 -2.80 -8.52
C LEU A 72 0.56 -2.35 -9.03
N GLN A 73 0.63 -2.02 -10.32
CA GLN A 73 1.89 -1.62 -10.95
C GLN A 73 1.73 -0.30 -11.67
N VAL A 74 2.69 0.57 -11.46
CA VAL A 74 2.78 1.84 -12.18
C VAL A 74 4.11 1.88 -12.88
N SER A 75 4.07 2.14 -14.20
CA SER A 75 5.26 2.26 -15.01
C SER A 75 5.39 3.69 -15.51
N GLY A 76 6.62 4.17 -15.53
CA GLY A 76 6.90 5.53 -15.96
C GLY A 76 8.25 5.63 -16.62
N GLN A 77 8.71 6.86 -16.76
CA GLN A 77 10.02 7.15 -17.30
C GLN A 77 10.97 7.54 -16.19
N ASP A 78 12.27 7.56 -16.49
CA ASP A 78 13.29 8.01 -15.54
C ASP A 78 12.85 9.27 -14.80
N PRO A 79 13.17 9.41 -13.52
CA PRO A 79 14.04 8.50 -12.76
C PRO A 79 13.34 7.31 -12.12
N ILE A 80 12.02 7.27 -12.08
CA ILE A 80 11.28 6.18 -11.47
C ILE A 80 10.64 5.35 -12.58
N LYS A 81 11.14 4.14 -12.79
CA LYS A 81 10.72 3.30 -13.90
C LYS A 81 9.50 2.47 -13.58
N THR A 82 9.49 1.86 -12.41
CA THR A 82 8.40 0.96 -12.03
C THR A 82 8.21 1.00 -10.52
N LEU A 83 6.95 1.08 -10.13
CA LEU A 83 6.54 0.88 -8.75
C LEU A 83 5.53 -0.27 -8.74
N LEU A 84 5.67 -1.17 -7.78
CA LEU A 84 4.84 -2.37 -7.73
C LEU A 84 4.50 -2.70 -6.30
N VAL A 85 3.23 -3.01 -6.04
CA VAL A 85 2.76 -3.51 -4.76
C VAL A 85 1.90 -4.74 -4.99
N ASP A 86 2.23 -5.82 -4.30
CA ASP A 86 1.45 -7.06 -4.31
C ASP A 86 0.68 -7.20 -3.01
N VAL A 87 -0.58 -7.62 -3.12
CA VAL A 87 -1.41 -7.98 -1.98
C VAL A 87 -1.90 -9.41 -2.19
N THR A 88 -1.54 -10.30 -1.30
CA THR A 88 -2.06 -11.67 -1.38
C THR A 88 -3.48 -11.73 -0.84
N SER A 89 -4.20 -12.77 -1.22
CA SER A 89 -5.58 -12.94 -0.77
C SER A 89 -5.69 -13.13 0.75
N ASN A 90 -4.60 -13.50 1.41
CA ASN A 90 -4.57 -13.59 2.88
C ASN A 90 -4.00 -12.34 3.55
N GLY A 91 -3.76 -11.27 2.79
CA GLY A 91 -3.43 -9.97 3.35
C GLY A 91 -1.95 -9.64 3.46
N ALA A 92 -1.06 -10.44 2.90
CA ALA A 92 0.37 -10.11 2.91
C ALA A 92 0.69 -9.06 1.84
N LEU A 93 1.57 -8.14 2.17
CA LEU A 93 1.96 -7.05 1.29
C LEU A 93 3.42 -7.14 0.91
N ARG A 94 3.73 -6.84 -0.36
CA ARG A 94 5.09 -6.67 -0.85
C ARG A 94 5.15 -5.46 -1.75
N ALA A 95 6.30 -4.79 -1.75
CA ALA A 95 6.50 -3.62 -2.60
C ALA A 95 7.88 -3.67 -3.22
N TYR A 96 7.98 -3.08 -4.41
CA TYR A 96 9.22 -3.00 -5.14
C TYR A 96 9.23 -1.72 -5.98
N ALA A 97 10.40 -1.11 -6.08
CA ALA A 97 10.60 0.06 -6.93
C ALA A 97 11.87 -0.10 -7.74
N ALA A 98 11.77 0.17 -9.04
CA ALA A 98 12.92 0.28 -9.91
C ALA A 98 13.10 1.76 -10.25
N TYR A 99 14.27 2.30 -9.96
CA TYR A 99 14.55 3.72 -10.15
C TYR A 99 16.05 3.93 -10.41
N ASP A 100 16.38 5.08 -10.96
CA ASP A 100 17.78 5.45 -11.19
C ASP A 100 18.25 6.30 -10.02
N PRO A 101 19.10 5.76 -9.12
CA PRO A 101 19.52 6.49 -7.93
C PRO A 101 20.37 7.73 -8.26
N LYS A 102 20.97 7.78 -9.43
CA LYS A 102 21.78 8.92 -9.83
C LYS A 102 20.94 10.13 -10.21
N LYS A 103 19.67 9.92 -10.56
CA LYS A 103 18.77 10.99 -10.99
C LYS A 103 17.78 11.42 -9.93
N ILE A 104 17.84 10.81 -8.75
CA ILE A 104 16.97 11.12 -7.62
C ILE A 104 17.78 11.76 -6.51
N ASN A 105 17.30 12.91 -6.05
CA ASN A 105 17.92 13.62 -4.92
C ASN A 105 17.35 13.19 -3.58
#